data_639c1dfd3d2c8d1673f18eb2ceeab61d
#
_entry.id   639c1dfd3d2c8d1673f18eb2ceeab61d
#
_cell.length_a   1.000
_cell.length_b   1.000
_cell.length_c   1.000
_cell.angle_alpha   90.00
_cell.angle_beta   90.00
_cell.angle_gamma   90.00
#
_symmetry.space_group_name_H-M   'P 1'
#
loop_
_entity.id
_entity.type
_entity.pdbx_description
1 polymer ?
#
loop_
_entity_poly.entity_id
_entity_poly.type
_entity_poly.pdbx_seq_one_letter_code
_entity_poly.pdbx_strand_id
1 'polypeptide(L)'
;MLDPGWIFPELGPEYAERHLRLRFHDVHTPGNEQVMPSGEDVRTLLAFLATWERNDSLLVHCRAGIGRSTAAAFIAACVAHPNIDEREIAAALRKASPLARPNETLVLLADREMGREGRMHQAIASTGHGLSPVEADENEPFELIVNEGNRVA
;
A
#
# COMPACT_ATOMS: atom_id res chain seq x y z
N MET A 1 -6.39 6.13 3.40
CA MET A 1 -6.07 7.10 2.31
C MET A 1 -7.32 7.36 1.50
N LEU A 2 -7.76 8.61 1.44
CA LEU A 2 -9.00 9.01 0.77
C LEU A 2 -8.76 10.22 -0.14
N ASP A 3 -9.69 10.46 -1.06
CA ASP A 3 -9.66 11.65 -1.89
C ASP A 3 -9.83 12.93 -1.04
N PRO A 4 -9.27 14.07 -1.46
CA PRO A 4 -9.54 15.35 -0.82
C PRO A 4 -11.05 15.62 -0.75
N GLY A 5 -11.53 16.09 0.40
CA GLY A 5 -12.96 16.34 0.62
C GLY A 5 -13.75 15.15 1.19
N TRP A 6 -13.24 13.92 1.15
CA TRP A 6 -13.87 12.79 1.83
C TRP A 6 -13.64 12.84 3.34
N ILE A 7 -14.64 12.37 4.09
CA ILE A 7 -14.59 12.29 5.54
C ILE A 7 -13.97 10.95 5.93
N PHE A 8 -12.91 10.98 6.74
CA PHE A 8 -12.38 9.77 7.37
C PHE A 8 -13.33 9.27 8.45
N PRO A 9 -13.43 7.95 8.65
CA PRO A 9 -14.17 7.41 9.79
C PRO A 9 -13.61 7.96 11.10
N GLU A 10 -14.49 8.26 12.04
CA GLU A 10 -14.08 8.57 13.40
C GLU A 10 -13.71 7.26 14.11
N LEU A 11 -12.52 7.25 14.66
CA LEU A 11 -12.03 6.15 15.49
C LEU A 11 -12.09 6.56 16.95
N GLY A 12 -12.20 5.56 17.82
CA GLY A 12 -12.12 5.80 19.27
C GLY A 12 -10.82 6.51 19.68
N PRO A 13 -10.82 7.20 20.83
CA PRO A 13 -9.66 7.97 21.29
C PRO A 13 -8.39 7.12 21.45
N GLU A 14 -8.53 5.82 21.65
CA GLU A 14 -7.45 4.86 21.77
C GLU A 14 -6.64 4.69 20.46
N TYR A 15 -7.21 5.09 19.32
CA TYR A 15 -6.56 5.04 18.01
C TYR A 15 -6.05 6.41 17.53
N ALA A 16 -6.30 7.50 18.27
CA ALA A 16 -6.04 8.85 17.78
C ALA A 16 -4.56 9.07 17.39
N GLU A 17 -3.62 8.54 18.17
CA GLU A 17 -2.17 8.63 17.92
C GLU A 17 -1.64 7.54 17.00
N ARG A 18 -2.46 6.52 16.70
CA ARG A 18 -2.13 5.34 15.89
C ARG A 18 -2.86 5.34 14.55
N HIS A 19 -3.33 6.50 14.09
CA HIS A 19 -4.11 6.65 12.88
C HIS A 19 -3.51 7.70 11.94
N LEU A 20 -2.91 7.24 10.86
CA LEU A 20 -2.42 8.10 9.79
C LEU A 20 -3.52 8.35 8.76
N ARG A 21 -3.77 9.61 8.43
CA ARG A 21 -4.73 10.07 7.42
C ARG A 21 -4.00 10.77 6.28
N LEU A 22 -4.00 10.17 5.09
CA LEU A 22 -3.42 10.77 3.88
C LEU A 22 -4.52 11.12 2.88
N ARG A 23 -4.37 12.25 2.19
CA ARG A 23 -5.37 12.81 1.29
C ARG A 23 -4.78 13.07 -0.09
N PHE A 24 -5.04 12.17 -1.02
CA PHE A 24 -4.73 12.32 -2.45
C PHE A 24 -5.63 11.40 -3.28
N HIS A 25 -5.76 11.71 -4.56
CA HIS A 25 -6.53 10.91 -5.50
C HIS A 25 -5.77 9.66 -5.93
N ASP A 26 -6.50 8.63 -6.34
CA ASP A 26 -5.93 7.41 -6.91
C ASP A 26 -5.70 7.61 -8.41
N VAL A 27 -4.68 8.38 -8.74
CA VAL A 27 -4.32 8.76 -10.11
C VAL A 27 -2.85 8.52 -10.38
N HIS A 28 -2.52 8.25 -11.65
CA HIS A 28 -1.16 8.00 -12.13
C HIS A 28 -0.60 9.16 -12.93
N THR A 29 -1.46 10.02 -13.44
CA THR A 29 -1.10 11.21 -14.23
C THR A 29 -1.86 12.42 -13.71
N PRO A 30 -1.23 13.61 -13.73
CA PRO A 30 -1.91 14.82 -13.31
C PRO A 30 -3.13 15.08 -14.18
N GLY A 31 -4.28 15.27 -13.54
CA GLY A 31 -5.50 15.78 -14.18
C GLY A 31 -5.86 17.14 -13.59
N ASN A 32 -6.82 17.82 -14.21
CA ASN A 32 -7.34 19.07 -13.67
C ASN A 32 -7.97 18.80 -12.28
N GLU A 33 -7.56 19.59 -11.30
CA GLU A 33 -8.06 19.55 -9.90
C GLU A 33 -7.76 18.24 -9.12
N GLN A 34 -6.92 17.36 -9.66
CA GLN A 34 -6.54 16.14 -8.96
C GLN A 34 -5.25 16.32 -8.17
N VAL A 35 -5.28 15.94 -6.90
CA VAL A 35 -4.11 15.92 -6.02
C VAL A 35 -3.46 14.54 -6.16
N MET A 36 -2.25 14.52 -6.69
CA MET A 36 -1.45 13.29 -6.77
C MET A 36 -0.77 12.98 -5.44
N PRO A 37 -0.43 11.70 -5.17
CA PRO A 37 0.48 11.39 -4.07
C PRO A 37 1.82 12.10 -4.27
N SER A 38 2.40 12.58 -3.19
CA SER A 38 3.65 13.34 -3.16
C SER A 38 4.74 12.61 -2.35
N GLY A 39 6.00 13.06 -2.51
CA GLY A 39 7.08 12.55 -1.68
C GLY A 39 6.87 12.86 -0.18
N GLU A 40 6.17 13.93 0.17
CA GLU A 40 5.83 14.25 1.56
C GLU A 40 4.82 13.25 2.13
N ASP A 41 3.80 12.85 1.35
CA ASP A 41 2.86 11.80 1.77
C ASP A 41 3.59 10.49 2.06
N VAL A 42 4.56 10.14 1.21
CA VAL A 42 5.37 8.93 1.39
C VAL A 42 6.26 9.04 2.63
N ARG A 43 6.97 10.15 2.83
CA ARG A 43 7.79 10.34 4.04
C ARG A 43 6.93 10.26 5.30
N THR A 44 5.74 10.83 5.27
CA THR A 44 4.78 10.76 6.38
C THR A 44 4.32 9.30 6.62
N LEU A 45 4.04 8.56 5.55
CA LEU A 45 3.72 7.13 5.64
C LEU A 45 4.88 6.33 6.24
N LEU A 46 6.10 6.53 5.76
CA LEU A 46 7.29 5.83 6.24
C LEU A 46 7.59 6.15 7.71
N ALA A 47 7.43 7.41 8.11
CA ALA A 47 7.58 7.84 9.51
C ALA A 47 6.54 7.16 10.42
N PHE A 48 5.29 7.07 9.98
CA PHE A 48 4.24 6.34 10.68
C PHE A 48 4.56 4.84 10.78
N LEU A 49 4.99 4.20 9.69
CA LEU A 49 5.39 2.80 9.69
C LEU A 49 6.61 2.51 10.58
N ALA A 50 7.47 3.49 10.80
CA ALA A 50 8.59 3.36 11.73
C ALA A 50 8.15 3.28 13.21
N THR A 51 6.97 3.82 13.55
CA THR A 51 6.37 3.73 14.89
C THR A 51 5.51 2.49 15.08
N TRP A 52 5.21 1.75 14.01
CA TRP A 52 4.39 0.56 14.08
C TRP A 52 5.13 -0.60 14.75
N GLU A 53 4.58 -1.06 15.86
CA GLU A 53 5.03 -2.27 16.52
C GLU A 53 4.55 -3.49 15.72
N ARG A 54 5.45 -4.17 15.05
CA ARG A 54 5.18 -5.26 14.09
C ARG A 54 4.49 -6.49 14.69
N ASN A 55 4.29 -6.52 15.99
CA ASN A 55 3.51 -7.54 16.70
C ASN A 55 2.00 -7.34 16.56
N ASP A 56 1.58 -6.14 16.17
CA ASP A 56 0.17 -5.78 15.96
C ASP A 56 -0.17 -5.77 14.48
N SER A 57 -1.42 -6.05 14.15
CA SER A 57 -1.93 -5.90 12.79
C SER A 57 -1.99 -4.43 12.37
N LEU A 58 -1.61 -4.15 11.13
CA LEU A 58 -1.75 -2.85 10.50
C LEU A 58 -2.98 -2.86 9.58
N LEU A 59 -4.00 -2.07 9.94
CA LEU A 59 -5.16 -1.88 9.07
C LEU A 59 -4.89 -0.77 8.04
N VAL A 60 -4.98 -1.11 6.77
CA VAL A 60 -4.81 -0.16 5.67
C VAL A 60 -6.07 -0.12 4.82
N HIS A 61 -6.65 1.05 4.61
CA HIS A 61 -7.81 1.20 3.74
C HIS A 61 -7.72 2.44 2.84
N CYS A 62 -8.40 2.37 1.72
CA CYS A 62 -8.75 3.52 0.88
C CYS A 62 -10.27 3.45 0.58
N ARG A 63 -10.72 4.01 -0.54
CA ARG A 63 -12.13 3.93 -0.91
C ARG A 63 -12.52 2.54 -1.41
N ALA A 64 -11.83 2.05 -2.44
CA ALA A 64 -12.18 0.82 -3.15
C ALA A 64 -11.34 -0.39 -2.74
N GLY A 65 -10.29 -0.22 -1.95
CA GLY A 65 -9.40 -1.31 -1.56
C GLY A 65 -8.46 -1.82 -2.68
N ILE A 66 -8.38 -1.14 -3.82
CA ILE A 66 -7.70 -1.64 -5.02
C ILE A 66 -6.35 -0.97 -5.28
N GLY A 67 -6.27 0.37 -5.21
CA GLY A 67 -5.08 1.12 -5.62
C GLY A 67 -4.23 1.60 -4.45
N ARG A 68 -4.65 2.66 -3.75
CA ARG A 68 -3.87 3.33 -2.68
C ARG A 68 -3.59 2.42 -1.49
N SER A 69 -4.59 1.68 -1.02
CA SER A 69 -4.41 0.78 0.12
C SER A 69 -3.50 -0.40 -0.21
N THR A 70 -3.61 -0.97 -1.40
CA THR A 70 -2.74 -2.08 -1.82
C THR A 70 -1.30 -1.61 -2.04
N ALA A 71 -1.09 -0.38 -2.54
CA ALA A 71 0.23 0.23 -2.61
C ALA A 71 0.83 0.44 -1.20
N ALA A 72 0.05 0.99 -0.25
CA ALA A 72 0.53 1.20 1.10
C ALA A 72 0.77 -0.11 1.86
N ALA A 73 -0.06 -1.14 1.66
CA ALA A 73 0.17 -2.48 2.22
C ALA A 73 1.49 -3.09 1.69
N PHE A 74 1.74 -2.95 0.38
CA PHE A 74 3.01 -3.38 -0.23
C PHE A 74 4.22 -2.63 0.35
N ILE A 75 4.12 -1.30 0.47
CA ILE A 75 5.18 -0.47 1.07
C ILE A 75 5.43 -0.89 2.52
N ALA A 76 4.36 -1.07 3.31
CA ALA A 76 4.47 -1.50 4.70
C ALA A 76 5.15 -2.87 4.82
N ALA A 77 4.82 -3.82 3.94
CA ALA A 77 5.46 -5.13 3.89
C ALA A 77 6.95 -5.03 3.52
N CYS A 78 7.33 -4.17 2.57
CA CYS A 78 8.73 -3.92 2.23
C CYS A 78 9.53 -3.27 3.38
N VAL A 79 8.88 -2.41 4.18
CA VAL A 79 9.48 -1.82 5.40
C VAL A 79 9.64 -2.89 6.48
N ALA A 80 8.62 -3.72 6.67
CA ALA A 80 8.63 -4.76 7.70
C ALA A 80 9.65 -5.89 7.40
N HIS A 81 9.85 -6.19 6.13
CA HIS A 81 10.68 -7.31 5.67
C HIS A 81 11.81 -6.85 4.72
N PRO A 82 12.81 -6.09 5.22
CA PRO A 82 13.83 -5.47 4.38
C PRO A 82 14.73 -6.46 3.65
N ASN A 83 14.75 -7.72 4.08
CA ASN A 83 15.57 -8.79 3.53
C ASN A 83 14.82 -9.71 2.56
N ILE A 84 13.51 -9.51 2.37
CA ILE A 84 12.72 -10.27 1.40
C ILE A 84 12.74 -9.52 0.06
N ASP A 85 12.88 -10.27 -1.03
CA ASP A 85 12.82 -9.70 -2.39
C ASP A 85 11.44 -9.05 -2.61
N GLU A 86 11.43 -7.85 -3.16
CA GLU A 86 10.20 -7.09 -3.43
C GLU A 86 9.25 -7.86 -4.35
N ARG A 87 9.75 -8.73 -5.22
CA ARG A 87 8.95 -9.60 -6.10
C ARG A 87 8.20 -10.66 -5.32
N GLU A 88 8.80 -11.21 -4.27
CA GLU A 88 8.13 -12.18 -3.39
C GLU A 88 6.97 -11.50 -2.65
N ILE A 89 7.19 -10.28 -2.14
CA ILE A 89 6.16 -9.48 -1.48
C ILE A 89 5.04 -9.13 -2.45
N ALA A 90 5.38 -8.72 -3.67
CA ALA A 90 4.41 -8.40 -4.72
C ALA A 90 3.58 -9.63 -5.13
N ALA A 91 4.21 -10.80 -5.23
CA ALA A 91 3.53 -12.06 -5.50
C ALA A 91 2.58 -12.46 -4.35
N ALA A 92 3.00 -12.27 -3.10
CA ALA A 92 2.16 -12.48 -1.93
C ALA A 92 0.93 -11.55 -1.95
N LEU A 93 1.11 -10.27 -2.26
CA LEU A 93 0.02 -9.32 -2.43
C LEU A 93 -0.96 -9.76 -3.53
N ARG A 94 -0.46 -10.15 -4.70
CA ARG A 94 -1.29 -10.64 -5.80
C ARG A 94 -2.10 -11.87 -5.42
N LYS A 95 -1.49 -12.79 -4.67
CA LYS A 95 -2.16 -13.99 -4.17
C LYS A 95 -3.24 -13.65 -3.14
N ALA A 96 -2.98 -12.71 -2.24
CA ALA A 96 -3.92 -12.29 -1.22
C ALA A 96 -5.08 -11.47 -1.80
N SER A 97 -4.81 -10.67 -2.84
CA SER A 97 -5.81 -9.81 -3.50
C SER A 97 -5.64 -9.87 -5.03
N PRO A 98 -6.40 -10.72 -5.72
CA PRO A 98 -6.38 -10.77 -7.19
C PRO A 98 -6.75 -9.44 -7.88
N LEU A 99 -7.53 -8.59 -7.19
CA LEU A 99 -7.95 -7.26 -7.65
C LEU A 99 -6.91 -6.15 -7.39
N ALA A 100 -5.89 -6.42 -6.60
CA ALA A 100 -4.90 -5.40 -6.24
C ALA A 100 -4.28 -4.77 -7.50
N ARG A 101 -4.32 -3.43 -7.56
CA ARG A 101 -3.66 -2.59 -8.56
C ARG A 101 -2.94 -1.46 -7.84
N PRO A 102 -1.82 -1.78 -7.18
CA PRO A 102 -1.11 -0.80 -6.37
C PRO A 102 -0.83 0.49 -7.16
N ASN A 103 -1.16 1.64 -6.58
CA ASN A 103 -0.90 2.93 -7.21
C ASN A 103 0.60 3.07 -7.50
N GLU A 104 0.95 3.01 -8.77
CA GLU A 104 2.36 2.98 -9.23
C GLU A 104 3.12 4.24 -8.83
N THR A 105 2.46 5.39 -8.82
CA THR A 105 3.08 6.66 -8.41
C THR A 105 3.48 6.61 -6.94
N LEU A 106 2.59 6.10 -6.07
CA LEU A 106 2.89 5.96 -4.64
C LEU A 106 4.03 4.97 -4.41
N VAL A 107 4.03 3.83 -5.12
CA VAL A 107 5.11 2.83 -5.03
C VAL A 107 6.43 3.40 -5.54
N LEU A 108 6.44 4.12 -6.67
CA LEU A 108 7.65 4.73 -7.23
C LEU A 108 8.26 5.78 -6.30
N LEU A 109 7.43 6.60 -5.66
CA LEU A 109 7.88 7.58 -4.68
C LEU A 109 8.47 6.88 -3.44
N ALA A 110 7.83 5.81 -2.96
CA ALA A 110 8.35 5.03 -1.84
C ALA A 110 9.66 4.30 -2.18
N ASP A 111 9.77 3.75 -3.37
CA ASP A 111 10.99 3.13 -3.88
C ASP A 111 12.19 4.11 -3.81
N ARG A 112 11.97 5.35 -4.24
CA ARG A 112 12.99 6.42 -4.19
C ARG A 112 13.34 6.82 -2.76
N GLU A 113 12.35 7.07 -1.91
CA GLU A 113 12.57 7.47 -0.50
C GLU A 113 13.27 6.35 0.30
N MET A 114 13.03 5.08 -0.03
CA MET A 114 13.65 3.92 0.60
C MET A 114 14.98 3.50 -0.05
N GLY A 115 15.41 4.16 -1.12
CA GLY A 115 16.64 3.83 -1.85
C GLY A 115 16.62 2.43 -2.49
N ARG A 116 15.46 1.99 -2.99
CA ARG A 116 15.28 0.64 -3.54
C ARG A 116 15.59 0.53 -5.04
N GLU A 117 16.09 1.61 -5.67
CA GLU A 117 16.64 1.62 -7.04
C GLU A 117 15.70 1.05 -8.12
N GLY A 118 14.39 1.28 -7.97
CA GLY A 118 13.37 0.81 -8.90
C GLY A 118 12.85 -0.61 -8.65
N ARG A 119 13.38 -1.35 -7.67
CA ARG A 119 13.00 -2.74 -7.41
C ARG A 119 11.54 -2.90 -6.98
N MET A 120 11.03 -2.01 -6.13
CA MET A 120 9.63 -2.04 -5.71
C MET A 120 8.68 -1.80 -6.90
N HIS A 121 8.97 -0.80 -7.72
CA HIS A 121 8.16 -0.50 -8.90
C HIS A 121 8.21 -1.66 -9.92
N GLN A 122 9.39 -2.22 -10.20
CA GLN A 122 9.53 -3.38 -11.09
C GLN A 122 8.80 -4.62 -10.55
N ALA A 123 8.83 -4.84 -9.23
CA ALA A 123 8.14 -5.95 -8.60
C ALA A 123 6.62 -5.87 -8.85
N ILE A 124 6.00 -4.71 -8.61
CA ILE A 124 4.56 -4.52 -8.87
C ILE A 124 4.25 -4.65 -10.36
N ALA A 125 5.03 -4.06 -11.23
CA ALA A 125 4.84 -4.17 -12.69
C ALA A 125 4.89 -5.62 -13.17
N SER A 126 5.73 -6.46 -12.57
CA SER A 126 5.87 -7.88 -12.93
C SER A 126 4.65 -8.74 -12.57
N THR A 127 3.78 -8.31 -11.63
CA THR A 127 2.57 -9.04 -11.24
C THR A 127 1.38 -8.83 -12.19
N GLY A 128 1.52 -7.92 -13.17
CA GLY A 128 0.44 -7.56 -14.10
C GLY A 128 -0.71 -6.79 -13.43
N HIS A 129 -1.75 -6.53 -14.21
CA HIS A 129 -2.86 -5.67 -13.77
C HIS A 129 -3.87 -6.35 -12.82
N GLY A 130 -3.76 -7.66 -12.59
CA GLY A 130 -4.75 -8.40 -11.81
C GLY A 130 -6.12 -8.53 -12.51
N LEU A 131 -7.09 -9.10 -11.81
CA LEU A 131 -8.46 -9.20 -12.30
C LEU A 131 -9.10 -7.81 -12.40
N SER A 132 -10.02 -7.65 -13.35
CA SER A 132 -10.85 -6.44 -13.38
C SER A 132 -11.96 -6.55 -12.31
N PRO A 133 -12.45 -5.40 -11.78
CA PRO A 133 -13.57 -5.42 -10.84
C PRO A 133 -14.86 -6.04 -11.41
N VAL A 134 -14.97 -6.15 -12.72
CA VAL A 134 -16.10 -6.82 -13.41
C VAL A 134 -15.96 -8.34 -13.39
N GLU A 135 -14.74 -8.86 -13.25
CA GLU A 135 -14.44 -10.29 -13.20
C GLU A 135 -14.47 -10.85 -11.78
N ALA A 136 -14.58 -9.99 -10.78
CA ALA A 136 -14.67 -10.39 -9.39
C ALA A 136 -16.06 -10.03 -8.85
N ASP A 137 -16.69 -11.00 -8.20
CA ASP A 137 -18.04 -10.83 -7.64
C ASP A 137 -18.11 -9.77 -6.54
N GLU A 138 -17.04 -9.62 -5.74
CA GLU A 138 -16.94 -8.61 -4.69
C GLU A 138 -15.47 -8.28 -4.35
N ASN A 139 -15.21 -7.05 -3.90
CA ASN A 139 -13.92 -6.65 -3.37
C ASN A 139 -13.89 -6.89 -1.85
N GLU A 140 -13.48 -8.07 -1.45
CA GLU A 140 -13.39 -8.45 -0.04
C GLU A 140 -12.12 -7.89 0.62
N PRO A 141 -12.17 -7.63 1.94
CA PRO A 141 -10.96 -7.39 2.72
C PRO A 141 -10.02 -8.58 2.63
N PHE A 142 -8.73 -8.33 2.55
CA PHE A 142 -7.71 -9.38 2.53
C PHE A 142 -6.63 -9.12 3.58
N GLU A 143 -5.94 -10.16 3.98
CA GLU A 143 -4.78 -10.10 4.85
C GLU A 143 -3.51 -10.37 4.04
N LEU A 144 -2.54 -9.46 4.11
CA LEU A 144 -1.22 -9.65 3.52
C LEU A 144 -0.27 -10.20 4.58
N ILE A 145 0.00 -11.50 4.49
CA ILE A 145 0.97 -12.19 5.35
C ILE A 145 2.25 -12.40 4.55
N VAL A 146 3.34 -11.85 5.03
CA VAL A 146 4.68 -12.08 4.50
C VAL A 146 5.43 -12.92 5.51
N ASN A 147 5.58 -14.21 5.23
CA ASN A 147 6.22 -15.15 6.13
C ASN A 147 7.74 -15.17 5.91
N GLU A 148 8.50 -14.68 6.85
CA GLU A 148 9.94 -14.95 6.91
C GLU A 148 10.24 -16.44 7.16
N GLY A 149 9.28 -17.17 7.71
CA GLY A 149 9.41 -18.59 8.06
C GLY A 149 9.38 -19.57 6.89
N ASN A 150 8.98 -19.18 5.69
CA ASN A 150 9.10 -20.02 4.49
C ASN A 150 10.52 -20.04 3.90
N ARG A 151 11.49 -19.40 4.57
CA ARG A 151 12.93 -19.62 4.32
C ARG A 151 13.47 -20.86 5.03
N VAL A 152 12.62 -21.70 5.59
CA VAL A 152 13.06 -22.98 6.09
C VAL A 152 13.09 -23.95 4.95
N ALA A 153 14.31 -24.12 4.47
CA ALA A 153 14.82 -25.22 3.67
C ALA A 153 14.04 -25.55 2.39
#